data_aecc2f1ba02a038801450c5df1eff214
#
_entry.id   aecc2f1ba02a038801450c5df1eff214
#
_cell.length_a   1.000
_cell.length_b   1.000
_cell.length_c   1.000
_cell.angle_alpha   90.00
_cell.angle_beta   90.00
_cell.angle_gamma   90.00
#
_symmetry.space_group_name_H-M   'P 1'
#
loop_
_entity.id
_entity.type
_entity.pdbx_description
1 polymer ?
#
loop_
_entity_poly.entity_id
_entity_poly.type
_entity_poly.pdbx_seq_one_letter_code
_entity_poly.pdbx_strand_id
1 'polypeptide(L)'
;MPRKLDNKFSWKNATFMAKLSKFAYSGEKEFKKVFSKQWEDITFVSKGGTECYILTCPKNYIVVFRGTEPTSWEDIKADIQFTKQEKTYATNSVGLKAHGKMHKGFRAALEDVWKTLHTHYKKNGVGKQLLV
;
A
#
# COMPACT_ATOMS: atom_id res chain seq x y z
N MET A 1 2.74 -17.09 -15.24
CA MET A 1 2.64 -15.74 -15.81
C MET A 1 2.04 -14.78 -14.82
N PRO A 2 2.67 -13.64 -14.60
CA PRO A 2 2.04 -12.61 -13.79
C PRO A 2 0.75 -12.17 -14.45
N ARG A 3 -0.30 -12.13 -13.68
CA ARG A 3 -1.63 -11.81 -14.13
C ARG A 3 -1.69 -10.36 -14.62
N LYS A 4 -2.08 -10.14 -15.86
CA LYS A 4 -2.40 -8.80 -16.34
C LYS A 4 -3.64 -8.31 -15.60
N LEU A 5 -3.46 -7.33 -14.75
CA LEU A 5 -4.58 -6.61 -14.15
C LEU A 5 -5.11 -5.62 -15.17
N ASP A 6 -6.42 -5.59 -15.30
CA ASP A 6 -7.08 -4.66 -16.20
C ASP A 6 -7.09 -3.25 -15.58
N ASN A 7 -7.00 -2.21 -16.40
CA ASN A 7 -7.12 -0.83 -15.96
C ASN A 7 -8.58 -0.38 -15.77
N LYS A 8 -9.52 -1.28 -16.05
CA LYS A 8 -10.96 -1.08 -15.82
C LYS A 8 -11.42 -1.95 -14.67
N PHE A 9 -12.55 -1.58 -14.08
CA PHE A 9 -13.18 -2.40 -13.06
C PHE A 9 -13.45 -3.81 -13.62
N SER A 10 -13.08 -4.82 -12.85
CA SER A 10 -13.44 -6.21 -13.10
C SER A 10 -13.59 -6.94 -11.76
N TRP A 11 -14.56 -7.84 -11.67
CA TRP A 11 -14.74 -8.71 -10.51
C TRP A 11 -13.50 -9.55 -10.22
N LYS A 12 -12.77 -9.88 -11.25
CA LYS A 12 -11.53 -10.63 -11.18
C LYS A 12 -10.42 -9.85 -10.44
N ASN A 13 -10.29 -8.55 -10.76
CA ASN A 13 -9.37 -7.65 -10.07
C ASN A 13 -9.82 -7.40 -8.63
N ALA A 14 -11.11 -7.13 -8.42
CA ALA A 14 -11.67 -6.91 -7.09
C ALA A 14 -11.44 -8.11 -6.16
N THR A 15 -11.69 -9.33 -6.64
CA THR A 15 -11.43 -10.56 -5.88
C THR A 15 -9.94 -10.72 -5.57
N PHE A 16 -9.06 -10.42 -6.52
CA PHE A 16 -7.62 -10.49 -6.29
C PHE A 16 -7.15 -9.46 -5.26
N MET A 17 -7.62 -8.23 -5.35
CA MET A 17 -7.29 -7.17 -4.38
C MET A 17 -7.81 -7.51 -2.97
N ALA A 18 -9.00 -8.08 -2.87
CA ALA A 18 -9.55 -8.57 -1.60
C ALA A 18 -8.70 -9.70 -1.01
N LYS A 19 -8.20 -10.62 -1.85
CA LYS A 19 -7.28 -11.67 -1.42
C LYS A 19 -5.96 -11.10 -0.90
N LEU A 20 -5.38 -10.13 -1.58
CA LEU A 20 -4.18 -9.42 -1.10
C LEU A 20 -4.41 -8.79 0.26
N SER A 21 -5.52 -8.07 0.43
CA SER A 21 -5.88 -7.41 1.69
C SER A 21 -6.05 -8.40 2.83
N LYS A 22 -6.69 -9.55 2.57
CA LYS A 22 -6.84 -10.63 3.55
C LYS A 22 -5.49 -11.18 3.99
N PHE A 23 -4.63 -11.53 3.06
CA PHE A 23 -3.32 -12.11 3.37
C PHE A 23 -2.31 -11.12 3.95
N ALA A 24 -2.54 -9.81 3.84
CA ALA A 24 -1.71 -8.80 4.48
C ALA A 24 -1.64 -8.99 6.02
N TYR A 25 -2.65 -9.61 6.62
CA TYR A 25 -2.68 -9.93 8.05
C TYR A 25 -1.93 -11.21 8.44
N SER A 26 -1.55 -12.03 7.50
CA SER A 26 -0.93 -13.35 7.77
C SER A 26 0.57 -13.31 8.06
N GLY A 27 1.21 -12.15 7.93
CA GLY A 27 2.64 -11.96 8.09
C GLY A 27 3.44 -12.19 6.81
N GLU A 28 4.69 -11.69 6.82
CA GLU A 28 5.56 -11.65 5.64
C GLU A 28 5.79 -13.02 5.00
N LYS A 29 6.11 -14.00 5.83
CA LYS A 29 6.44 -15.37 5.36
C LYS A 29 5.27 -16.00 4.61
N GLU A 30 4.09 -15.95 5.19
CA GLU A 30 2.90 -16.56 4.59
C GLU A 30 2.43 -15.78 3.36
N PHE A 31 2.46 -14.46 3.42
CA PHE A 31 2.15 -13.62 2.27
C PHE A 31 3.05 -13.94 1.06
N LYS A 32 4.35 -13.98 1.27
CA LYS A 32 5.31 -14.33 0.21
C LYS A 32 5.09 -15.73 -0.32
N LYS A 33 4.83 -16.71 0.55
CA LYS A 33 4.53 -18.09 0.15
C LYS A 33 3.33 -18.19 -0.79
N VAL A 34 2.26 -17.45 -0.50
CA VAL A 34 1.03 -17.47 -1.31
C VAL A 34 1.22 -16.81 -2.66
N PHE A 35 1.94 -15.69 -2.71
CA PHE A 35 2.00 -14.85 -3.92
C PHE A 35 3.28 -14.98 -4.75
N SER A 36 4.36 -15.57 -4.23
CA SER A 36 5.66 -15.68 -4.92
C SER A 36 5.60 -16.47 -6.24
N LYS A 37 4.62 -17.34 -6.41
CA LYS A 37 4.44 -18.09 -7.66
C LYS A 37 3.96 -17.23 -8.83
N GLN A 38 3.35 -16.09 -8.55
CA GLN A 38 2.71 -15.24 -9.55
C GLN A 38 3.37 -13.87 -9.70
N TRP A 39 4.21 -13.48 -8.75
CA TRP A 39 4.85 -12.17 -8.68
C TRP A 39 6.36 -12.32 -8.56
N GLU A 40 7.08 -11.60 -9.44
CA GLU A 40 8.53 -11.71 -9.54
C GLU A 40 9.24 -11.15 -8.32
N ASP A 41 8.69 -10.07 -7.77
CA ASP A 41 9.25 -9.43 -6.59
C ASP A 41 8.16 -9.03 -5.60
N ILE A 42 8.39 -9.38 -4.35
CA ILE A 42 7.53 -9.02 -3.22
C ILE A 42 8.41 -8.44 -2.13
N THR A 43 8.24 -7.15 -1.87
CA THR A 43 8.97 -6.43 -0.83
C THR A 43 8.05 -6.17 0.36
N PHE A 44 8.49 -6.50 1.56
CA PHE A 44 7.81 -6.17 2.81
C PHE A 44 8.43 -4.94 3.44
N VAL A 45 7.60 -3.99 3.83
CA VAL A 45 8.01 -2.77 4.53
C VAL A 45 7.28 -2.68 5.86
N SER A 46 8.04 -2.60 6.95
CA SER A 46 7.49 -2.41 8.29
C SER A 46 8.25 -1.28 8.99
N LYS A 47 7.54 -0.24 9.37
CA LYS A 47 8.13 0.94 9.99
C LYS A 47 7.09 1.70 10.83
N GLY A 48 7.44 2.04 12.07
CA GLY A 48 6.57 2.83 12.96
C GLY A 48 5.19 2.21 13.22
N GLY A 49 5.07 0.88 13.18
CA GLY A 49 3.80 0.16 13.31
C GLY A 49 2.98 0.04 12.02
N THR A 50 3.44 0.65 10.93
CA THR A 50 2.81 0.52 9.62
C THR A 50 3.48 -0.58 8.81
N GLU A 51 2.69 -1.50 8.29
CA GLU A 51 3.17 -2.60 7.46
C GLU A 51 2.52 -2.56 6.08
N CYS A 52 3.32 -2.76 5.05
CA CYS A 52 2.83 -2.89 3.69
C CYS A 52 3.68 -3.84 2.86
N TYR A 53 3.07 -4.33 1.79
CA TYR A 53 3.70 -5.20 0.80
C TYR A 53 3.71 -4.51 -0.55
N ILE A 54 4.82 -4.64 -1.26
CA ILE A 54 4.97 -4.13 -2.62
C ILE A 54 5.15 -5.34 -3.53
N LEU A 55 4.23 -5.50 -4.50
CA LEU A 55 4.31 -6.56 -5.50
C LEU A 55 4.59 -5.92 -6.86
N THR A 56 5.62 -6.39 -7.52
CA THR A 56 5.98 -5.89 -8.84
C THR A 56 6.00 -6.99 -9.89
N CYS A 57 5.61 -6.62 -11.08
CA CYS A 57 5.81 -7.37 -12.31
C CYS A 57 6.05 -6.38 -13.46
N PRO A 58 6.35 -6.82 -14.70
CA PRO A 58 6.70 -5.90 -15.78
C PRO A 58 5.66 -4.80 -16.05
N LYS A 59 4.38 -5.07 -15.80
CA LYS A 59 3.28 -4.14 -16.12
C LYS A 59 2.59 -3.50 -14.92
N ASN A 60 2.73 -4.09 -13.73
CA ASN A 60 1.98 -3.65 -12.54
C ASN A 60 2.90 -3.41 -11.35
N TYR A 61 2.50 -2.45 -10.56
CA TYR A 61 3.09 -2.13 -9.28
C TYR A 61 1.96 -2.01 -8.25
N ILE A 62 1.93 -2.89 -7.27
CA ILE A 62 0.84 -2.96 -6.28
C ILE A 62 1.40 -2.67 -4.89
N VAL A 63 0.73 -1.81 -4.16
CA VAL A 63 1.00 -1.57 -2.74
C VAL A 63 -0.19 -2.03 -1.92
N VAL A 64 0.03 -2.92 -0.98
CA VAL A 64 -0.98 -3.46 -0.08
C VAL A 64 -0.64 -3.05 1.34
N PHE A 65 -1.48 -2.22 1.95
CA PHE A 65 -1.34 -1.86 3.36
C PHE A 65 -2.06 -2.88 4.25
N ARG A 66 -1.40 -3.27 5.32
CA ARG A 66 -2.07 -3.99 6.40
C ARG A 66 -2.88 -3.00 7.21
N GLY A 67 -4.16 -3.28 7.39
CA GLY A 67 -5.00 -2.54 8.31
C GLY A 67 -4.68 -2.88 9.77
N THR A 68 -5.21 -2.09 10.69
CA THR A 68 -5.05 -2.32 12.12
C THR A 68 -5.92 -3.49 12.59
N GLU A 69 -5.37 -4.36 13.43
CA GLU A 69 -6.15 -5.43 14.04
C GLU A 69 -7.19 -4.89 15.03
N PRO A 70 -8.39 -5.51 15.11
CA PRO A 70 -9.47 -5.04 15.99
C PRO A 70 -9.07 -4.93 17.46
N THR A 71 -8.18 -5.78 17.94
CA THR A 71 -7.65 -5.75 19.32
C THR A 71 -6.81 -4.51 19.62
N SER A 72 -6.25 -3.89 18.60
CA SER A 72 -5.46 -2.65 18.72
C SER A 72 -6.31 -1.39 18.55
N TRP A 73 -7.57 -1.52 18.12
CA TRP A 73 -8.45 -0.39 17.86
C TRP A 73 -8.80 0.42 19.12
N GLU A 74 -8.92 -0.24 20.25
CA GLU A 74 -9.26 0.45 21.51
C GLU A 74 -8.12 1.35 21.97
N ASP A 75 -6.90 0.89 21.85
CA ASP A 75 -5.71 1.70 22.17
C ASP A 75 -5.55 2.86 21.18
N ILE A 76 -5.82 2.62 19.90
CA ILE A 76 -5.76 3.64 18.85
C ILE A 76 -6.88 4.66 18.99
N LYS A 77 -8.09 4.26 19.40
CA LYS A 77 -9.21 5.20 19.65
C LYS A 77 -8.91 6.22 20.74
N ALA A 78 -8.14 5.83 21.75
CA ALA A 78 -7.75 6.73 22.83
C ALA A 78 -6.77 7.82 22.37
N ASP A 79 -5.91 7.52 21.38
CA ASP A 79 -4.87 8.41 20.87
C ASP A 79 -5.24 9.12 19.55
N ILE A 80 -6.30 8.70 18.89
CA ILE A 80 -6.75 9.33 17.64
C ILE A 80 -7.50 10.63 17.97
N GLN A 81 -6.77 11.73 17.92
CA GLN A 81 -7.39 13.03 17.71
C GLN A 81 -7.97 13.06 16.28
N PHE A 82 -9.30 13.16 16.19
CA PHE A 82 -10.04 13.24 14.91
C PHE A 82 -9.78 14.56 14.15
N THR A 83 -8.59 15.09 14.22
CA THR A 83 -8.20 16.33 13.54
C THR A 83 -7.77 16.03 12.11
N LYS A 84 -8.44 16.64 11.16
CA LYS A 84 -8.03 16.65 9.75
C LYS A 84 -6.91 17.67 9.57
N GLN A 85 -5.85 17.27 8.91
CA GLN A 85 -4.75 18.17 8.56
C GLN A 85 -4.68 18.34 7.04
N GLU A 86 -4.48 19.58 6.61
CA GLU A 86 -4.16 19.86 5.22
C GLU A 86 -2.71 19.53 4.93
N LYS A 87 -2.48 18.88 3.82
CA LYS A 87 -1.14 18.62 3.31
C LYS A 87 -1.13 18.63 1.78
N THR A 88 -0.07 19.16 1.26
CA THR A 88 0.23 19.11 -0.17
C THR A 88 1.32 18.09 -0.41
N TYR A 89 1.06 17.14 -1.30
CA TYR A 89 2.05 16.14 -1.71
C TYR A 89 2.46 16.39 -3.16
N ALA A 90 3.76 16.33 -3.41
CA ALA A 90 4.25 16.21 -4.78
C ALA A 90 3.91 14.80 -5.29
N THR A 91 3.10 14.71 -6.33
CA THR A 91 2.52 13.44 -6.76
C THR A 91 3.21 12.83 -7.96
N ASN A 92 3.97 13.59 -8.73
CA ASN A 92 4.66 13.04 -9.90
C ASN A 92 5.78 13.94 -10.43
N SER A 93 6.48 13.44 -11.46
CA SER A 93 7.54 14.14 -12.18
C SER A 93 7.08 15.40 -12.94
N VAL A 94 5.78 15.58 -13.12
CA VAL A 94 5.19 16.75 -13.80
C VAL A 94 4.89 17.88 -12.82
N GLY A 95 5.18 17.70 -11.55
CA GLY A 95 4.99 18.72 -10.51
C GLY A 95 3.54 18.91 -10.07
N LEU A 96 2.64 17.99 -10.39
CA LEU A 96 1.29 17.99 -9.85
C LEU A 96 1.34 17.73 -8.34
N LYS A 97 0.53 18.47 -7.60
CA LYS A 97 0.42 18.36 -6.15
C LYS A 97 -0.98 17.91 -5.77
N ALA A 98 -1.06 16.91 -4.92
CA ALA A 98 -2.33 16.55 -4.29
C ALA A 98 -2.62 17.49 -3.12
N HIS A 99 -3.83 18.04 -3.11
CA HIS A 99 -4.34 18.88 -2.03
C HIS A 99 -5.51 18.18 -1.36
N GLY A 100 -5.66 18.32 -0.08
CA GLY A 100 -6.78 17.78 0.65
C GLY A 100 -6.54 17.67 2.14
N LYS A 101 -7.56 17.20 2.83
CA LYS A 101 -7.52 16.93 4.27
C LYS A 101 -7.55 15.43 4.48
N MET A 102 -6.69 14.94 5.35
CA MET A 102 -6.70 13.55 5.76
C MET A 102 -6.64 13.43 7.28
N HIS A 103 -7.09 12.30 7.77
CA HIS A 103 -7.01 11.98 9.18
C HIS A 103 -5.56 11.94 9.67
N LYS A 104 -5.27 12.57 10.80
CA LYS A 104 -3.91 12.70 11.34
C LYS A 104 -3.20 11.35 11.53
N GLY A 105 -3.93 10.34 12.03
CA GLY A 105 -3.38 8.99 12.22
C GLY A 105 -3.00 8.30 10.90
N PHE A 106 -3.84 8.41 9.89
CA PHE A 106 -3.52 7.85 8.55
C PHE A 106 -2.35 8.57 7.90
N ARG A 107 -2.25 9.89 8.08
CA ARG A 107 -1.11 10.65 7.61
C ARG A 107 0.19 10.21 8.28
N ALA A 108 0.20 10.09 9.60
CA ALA A 108 1.37 9.64 10.35
C ALA A 108 1.80 8.23 9.93
N ALA A 109 0.85 7.30 9.80
CA ALA A 109 1.11 5.96 9.32
C ALA A 109 1.70 5.92 7.91
N LEU A 110 1.20 6.75 7.01
CA LEU A 110 1.76 6.88 5.65
C LEU A 110 3.17 7.49 5.68
N GLU A 111 3.39 8.50 6.49
CA GLU A 111 4.70 9.17 6.61
C GLU A 111 5.79 8.22 7.10
N ASP A 112 5.47 7.28 8.00
CA ASP A 112 6.41 6.27 8.48
C ASP A 112 7.05 5.46 7.34
N VAL A 113 6.26 5.11 6.34
CA VAL A 113 6.70 4.26 5.21
C VAL A 113 6.92 5.03 3.91
N TRP A 114 6.52 6.31 3.84
CA TRP A 114 6.50 7.08 2.60
C TRP A 114 7.86 7.15 1.90
N LYS A 115 8.91 7.44 2.63
CA LYS A 115 10.26 7.55 2.05
C LYS A 115 10.70 6.23 1.40
N THR A 116 10.45 5.13 2.07
CA THR A 116 10.79 3.80 1.57
C THR A 116 9.96 3.43 0.33
N LEU A 117 8.65 3.66 0.38
CA LEU A 117 7.75 3.43 -0.76
C LEU A 117 8.13 4.29 -1.96
N HIS A 118 8.37 5.55 -1.75
CA HIS A 118 8.69 6.49 -2.83
C HIS A 118 10.04 6.16 -3.50
N THR A 119 11.05 5.81 -2.71
CA THR A 119 12.36 5.37 -3.22
C THR A 119 12.22 4.08 -4.02
N HIS A 120 11.47 3.10 -3.52
CA HIS A 120 11.23 1.84 -4.21
C HIS A 120 10.43 2.05 -5.50
N TYR A 121 9.39 2.89 -5.47
CA TYR A 121 8.59 3.22 -6.66
C TYR A 121 9.42 3.89 -7.76
N LYS A 122 10.24 4.87 -7.42
CA LYS A 122 11.12 5.53 -8.38
C LYS A 122 12.04 4.55 -9.10
N LYS A 123 12.51 3.54 -8.38
CA LYS A 123 13.43 2.54 -8.92
C LYS A 123 12.72 1.46 -9.74
N ASN A 124 11.54 1.02 -9.32
CA ASN A 124 10.90 -0.20 -9.82
C ASN A 124 9.49 0.00 -10.39
N GLY A 125 8.85 1.13 -10.13
CA GLY A 125 7.43 1.33 -10.43
C GLY A 125 7.11 2.27 -11.60
N VAL A 126 8.06 3.10 -11.99
CA VAL A 126 7.83 4.10 -13.06
C VAL A 126 7.47 3.42 -14.38
N GLY A 127 6.40 3.91 -15.03
CA GLY A 127 5.89 3.33 -16.26
C GLY A 127 4.99 2.10 -16.09
N LYS A 128 4.77 1.66 -14.86
CA LYS A 128 3.85 0.55 -14.53
C LYS A 128 2.51 1.06 -14.07
N GLN A 129 1.47 0.25 -14.23
CA GLN A 129 0.17 0.54 -13.64
C GLN A 129 0.26 0.42 -12.12
N LEU A 130 -0.04 1.52 -11.42
CA LEU A 130 -0.06 1.58 -9.96
C LEU A 130 -1.44 1.19 -9.43
N LEU A 131 -1.46 0.25 -8.47
CA LEU A 131 -2.64 -0.15 -7.70
C LEU A 131 -2.31 -0.09 -6.21
N VAL A 132 -3.23 0.42 -5.43
CA VAL A 132 -3.07 0.55 -3.98
C VAL A 132 -4.26 -0.08 -3.26
#